data_d634e68f2214ab3b4e9c908b60128616
#
_entry.id   d634e68f2214ab3b4e9c908b60128616
#
_cell.length_a   1.000
_cell.length_b   1.000
_cell.length_c   1.000
_cell.angle_alpha   90.00
_cell.angle_beta   90.00
_cell.angle_gamma   90.00
#
_symmetry.space_group_name_H-M   'P 1'
#
loop_
_entity.id
_entity.type
_entity.pdbx_description
1 polymer ?
#
loop_
_entity_poly.entity_id
_entity_poly.type
_entity_poly.pdbx_seq_one_letter_code
_entity_poly.pdbx_strand_id
1 'polypeptide(L)'
;GLNMKIGDVEYQGDGNKAIFYYIADERVDFRQLIKVLAEAFRVRIEMKQIGARQEAGRIGGIGPCGRELCCSSWMTSFVSVATGAARYQDISMNPQKLAGQCAKLKCCINYEVDAYVEAQKRLPSREVVLETKDNTYYHFKTDIFKREITYSTDKSFAALSLIHI
;
A
#
# COMPACT_ATOMS: atom_id res chain seq x y z
N GLY A 1 19.73 -17.73 19.94
CA GLY A 1 19.39 -17.00 18.73
C GLY A 1 18.81 -15.65 19.07
N LEU A 2 18.95 -14.68 18.17
CA LEU A 2 18.35 -13.36 18.30
C LEU A 2 16.99 -13.37 17.60
N ASN A 3 15.99 -12.69 18.18
CA ASN A 3 14.67 -12.55 17.58
C ASN A 3 14.67 -11.44 16.52
N MET A 4 15.35 -11.69 15.41
CA MET A 4 15.43 -10.79 14.26
C MET A 4 15.71 -11.58 12.99
N LYS A 5 15.45 -10.93 11.84
CA LYS A 5 15.75 -11.45 10.51
C LYS A 5 16.69 -10.47 9.78
N ILE A 6 17.76 -10.97 9.18
CA ILE A 6 18.58 -10.19 8.25
C ILE A 6 17.85 -10.17 6.90
N GLY A 7 17.59 -8.98 6.38
CA GLY A 7 16.92 -8.77 5.10
C GLY A 7 17.90 -8.54 3.96
N ASP A 8 19.03 -7.86 4.23
CA ASP A 8 20.00 -7.50 3.21
C ASP A 8 21.36 -7.14 3.82
N VAL A 9 22.44 -7.21 3.03
CA VAL A 9 23.80 -6.81 3.41
C VAL A 9 24.43 -6.01 2.30
N GLU A 10 24.91 -4.82 2.63
CA GLU A 10 25.53 -3.89 1.69
C GLU A 10 26.96 -3.55 2.13
N TYR A 11 27.91 -3.75 1.24
CA TYR A 11 29.29 -3.29 1.46
C TYR A 11 29.47 -1.88 0.93
N GLN A 12 30.12 -1.05 1.71
CA GLN A 12 30.54 0.28 1.25
C GLN A 12 31.58 0.14 0.13
N GLY A 13 31.59 1.08 -0.82
CA GLY A 13 32.43 0.98 -2.01
C GLY A 13 33.94 0.85 -1.76
N ASP A 14 34.44 1.27 -0.58
CA ASP A 14 35.83 1.10 -0.14
C ASP A 14 36.11 -0.29 0.48
N GLY A 15 35.09 -1.12 0.65
CA GLY A 15 35.20 -2.46 1.23
C GLY A 15 35.48 -2.52 2.74
N ASN A 16 35.59 -1.39 3.42
CA ASN A 16 35.99 -1.33 4.83
C ASN A 16 34.80 -1.46 5.81
N LYS A 17 33.58 -1.35 5.30
CA LYS A 17 32.36 -1.34 6.09
C LYS A 17 31.28 -2.18 5.44
N ALA A 18 30.56 -2.96 6.24
CA ALA A 18 29.36 -3.69 5.85
C ALA A 18 28.16 -3.24 6.71
N ILE A 19 27.05 -2.95 6.03
CA ILE A 19 25.80 -2.56 6.66
C ILE A 19 24.84 -3.75 6.56
N PHE A 20 24.43 -4.27 7.71
CA PHE A 20 23.45 -5.35 7.82
C PHE A 20 22.10 -4.76 8.12
N TYR A 21 21.18 -4.88 7.16
CA TYR A 21 19.80 -4.46 7.32
C TYR A 21 19.00 -5.56 7.98
N TYR A 22 18.34 -5.26 9.09
CA TYR A 22 17.57 -6.24 9.83
C TYR A 22 16.15 -5.77 10.14
N ILE A 23 15.27 -6.75 10.36
CA ILE A 23 13.89 -6.54 10.81
C ILE A 23 13.75 -7.19 12.16
N ALA A 24 13.17 -6.48 13.11
CA ALA A 24 12.79 -6.97 14.42
C ALA A 24 11.59 -6.18 14.93
N ASP A 25 10.71 -6.85 15.66
CA ASP A 25 9.54 -6.20 16.28
C ASP A 25 9.94 -5.45 17.56
N GLU A 26 10.96 -5.94 18.25
CA GLU A 26 11.48 -5.38 19.49
C GLU A 26 12.96 -4.99 19.37
N ARG A 27 13.44 -4.30 20.39
CA ARG A 27 14.86 -3.93 20.47
C ARG A 27 15.73 -5.17 20.69
N VAL A 28 16.69 -5.40 19.78
CA VAL A 28 17.61 -6.54 19.82
C VAL A 28 18.99 -6.10 20.33
N ASP A 29 19.59 -6.88 21.23
CA ASP A 29 20.99 -6.71 21.63
C ASP A 29 21.90 -7.54 20.71
N PHE A 30 22.58 -6.87 19.80
CA PHE A 30 23.46 -7.50 18.82
C PHE A 30 24.96 -7.24 19.08
N ARG A 31 25.36 -6.80 20.28
CA ARG A 31 26.78 -6.52 20.61
C ARG A 31 27.69 -7.71 20.35
N GLN A 32 27.24 -8.90 20.76
CA GLN A 32 28.01 -10.15 20.54
C GLN A 32 28.05 -10.53 19.05
N LEU A 33 26.90 -10.34 18.34
CA LEU A 33 26.83 -10.62 16.92
C LEU A 33 27.77 -9.71 16.11
N ILE A 34 27.85 -8.43 16.44
CA ILE A 34 28.76 -7.48 15.78
C ILE A 34 30.20 -7.92 15.93
N LYS A 35 30.62 -8.39 17.11
CA LYS A 35 31.99 -8.87 17.34
C LYS A 35 32.31 -10.08 16.45
N VAL A 36 31.44 -11.08 16.44
CA VAL A 36 31.62 -12.28 15.62
C VAL A 36 31.66 -11.95 14.12
N LEU A 37 30.77 -11.08 13.66
CA LEU A 37 30.74 -10.65 12.25
C LEU A 37 32.00 -9.84 11.88
N ALA A 38 32.46 -8.94 12.76
CA ALA A 38 33.66 -8.15 12.53
C ALA A 38 34.91 -9.02 12.44
N GLU A 39 35.03 -10.04 13.30
CA GLU A 39 36.11 -11.03 13.28
C GLU A 39 36.08 -11.88 12.00
N ALA A 40 34.86 -12.36 11.60
CA ALA A 40 34.70 -13.23 10.45
C ALA A 40 34.97 -12.51 9.13
N PHE A 41 34.43 -11.29 8.97
CA PHE A 41 34.51 -10.52 7.70
C PHE A 41 35.67 -9.52 7.66
N ARG A 42 36.30 -9.23 8.79
CA ARG A 42 37.41 -8.28 8.96
C ARG A 42 37.06 -6.86 8.43
N VAL A 43 35.79 -6.47 8.59
CA VAL A 43 35.28 -5.15 8.22
C VAL A 43 34.50 -4.53 9.39
N ARG A 44 34.32 -3.23 9.36
CA ARG A 44 33.44 -2.56 10.32
C ARG A 44 32.00 -2.93 10.07
N ILE A 45 31.30 -3.43 11.08
CA ILE A 45 29.91 -3.85 11.01
C ILE A 45 29.00 -2.74 11.52
N GLU A 46 27.99 -2.38 10.73
CA GLU A 46 26.89 -1.52 11.14
C GLU A 46 25.57 -2.28 11.02
N MET A 47 24.74 -2.20 12.05
CA MET A 47 23.41 -2.80 12.08
C MET A 47 22.36 -1.70 11.87
N LYS A 48 21.51 -1.85 10.83
CA LYS A 48 20.46 -0.89 10.52
C LYS A 48 19.10 -1.56 10.49
N GLN A 49 18.22 -1.13 11.37
CA GLN A 49 16.85 -1.62 11.36
C GLN A 49 16.07 -1.03 10.17
N ILE A 50 15.33 -1.88 9.47
CA ILE A 50 14.44 -1.50 8.39
C ILE A 50 13.03 -2.03 8.64
N GLY A 51 12.04 -1.36 8.03
CA GLY A 51 10.67 -1.83 8.05
C GLY A 51 10.36 -2.80 6.90
N ALA A 52 9.30 -3.60 7.04
CA ALA A 52 8.88 -4.61 6.05
C ALA A 52 8.70 -4.04 4.63
N ARG A 53 8.28 -2.77 4.48
CA ARG A 53 8.17 -2.14 3.16
C ARG A 53 9.54 -1.83 2.55
N GLN A 54 10.49 -1.41 3.36
CA GLN A 54 11.86 -1.18 2.90
C GLN A 54 12.55 -2.49 2.51
N GLU A 55 12.30 -3.56 3.27
CA GLU A 55 12.75 -4.91 2.90
C GLU A 55 12.17 -5.31 1.54
N ALA A 56 10.84 -5.22 1.37
CA ALA A 56 10.18 -5.54 0.11
C ALA A 56 10.74 -4.70 -1.06
N GLY A 57 11.06 -3.42 -0.84
CA GLY A 57 11.66 -2.55 -1.83
C GLY A 57 13.08 -2.97 -2.23
N ARG A 58 13.87 -3.51 -1.31
CA ARG A 58 15.22 -4.03 -1.59
C ARG A 58 15.21 -5.37 -2.31
N ILE A 59 14.31 -6.27 -1.90
CA ILE A 59 14.12 -7.57 -2.55
C ILE A 59 13.56 -7.39 -3.96
N GLY A 60 12.68 -6.40 -4.15
CA GLY A 60 11.97 -6.19 -5.41
C GLY A 60 10.82 -7.17 -5.62
N GLY A 61 10.33 -7.23 -6.83
CA GLY A 61 9.28 -8.15 -7.25
C GLY A 61 8.14 -7.47 -8.01
N ILE A 62 7.11 -8.26 -8.32
CA ILE A 62 5.94 -7.80 -9.06
C ILE A 62 4.75 -7.66 -8.10
N GLY A 63 4.10 -6.52 -8.15
CA GLY A 63 2.89 -6.27 -7.38
C GLY A 63 1.65 -6.98 -7.94
N PRO A 64 0.53 -7.01 -7.19
CA PRO A 64 -0.72 -7.59 -7.68
C PRO A 64 -1.31 -6.83 -8.89
N CYS A 65 -0.79 -5.66 -9.21
CA CYS A 65 -1.13 -4.90 -10.42
C CYS A 65 -0.34 -5.35 -11.67
N GLY A 66 0.55 -6.36 -11.55
CA GLY A 66 1.39 -6.85 -12.65
C GLY A 66 2.60 -5.98 -12.99
N ARG A 67 2.88 -4.91 -12.21
CA ARG A 67 4.04 -4.03 -12.37
C ARG A 67 5.04 -4.25 -11.25
N GLU A 68 6.28 -3.83 -11.45
CA GLU A 68 7.28 -3.79 -10.40
C GLU A 68 6.77 -3.04 -9.16
N LEU A 69 7.25 -3.44 -7.99
CA LEU A 69 6.86 -2.80 -6.74
C LEU A 69 7.22 -1.31 -6.77
N CYS A 70 6.28 -0.44 -6.43
CA CYS A 70 6.51 1.00 -6.35
C CYS A 70 7.69 1.36 -5.44
N CYS A 71 7.85 0.61 -4.33
CA CYS A 71 8.94 0.80 -3.37
C CYS A 71 10.31 0.35 -3.87
N SER A 72 10.39 -0.48 -4.91
CA SER A 72 11.66 -0.90 -5.52
C SER A 72 12.03 -0.07 -6.77
N SER A 73 11.08 0.68 -7.33
CA SER A 73 11.28 1.42 -8.58
C SER A 73 11.37 2.93 -8.37
N TRP A 74 10.27 3.61 -8.13
CA TRP A 74 10.20 5.08 -8.18
C TRP A 74 9.81 5.74 -6.83
N MET A 75 9.18 5.00 -5.92
CA MET A 75 8.70 5.57 -4.66
C MET A 75 9.78 5.48 -3.58
N THR A 76 10.33 6.62 -3.21
CA THR A 76 11.40 6.73 -2.20
C THR A 76 10.89 7.23 -0.84
N SER A 77 9.75 7.93 -0.82
CA SER A 77 9.13 8.45 0.40
C SER A 77 7.86 7.67 0.75
N PHE A 78 7.74 7.23 2.00
CA PHE A 78 6.63 6.42 2.47
C PHE A 78 5.88 7.11 3.59
N VAL A 79 4.66 7.53 3.27
CA VAL A 79 3.71 8.05 4.25
C VAL A 79 2.86 6.90 4.77
N SER A 80 2.39 7.02 6.00
CA SER A 80 1.42 6.08 6.58
C SER A 80 0.11 6.13 5.78
N VAL A 81 -0.38 4.97 5.32
CA VAL A 81 -1.60 4.90 4.50
C VAL A 81 -2.80 4.67 5.40
N ALA A 82 -3.76 5.58 5.36
CA ALA A 82 -5.03 5.42 6.04
C ALA A 82 -6.02 4.58 5.19
N THR A 83 -6.83 3.75 5.84
CA THR A 83 -7.87 2.94 5.17
C THR A 83 -8.93 3.80 4.49
N GLY A 84 -9.14 5.04 4.94
CA GLY A 84 -10.00 6.03 4.29
C GLY A 84 -9.65 6.28 2.82
N ALA A 85 -8.35 6.25 2.47
CA ALA A 85 -7.90 6.40 1.08
C ALA A 85 -8.47 5.33 0.14
N ALA A 86 -8.66 4.11 0.62
CA ALA A 86 -9.27 3.03 -0.17
C ALA A 86 -10.77 3.26 -0.42
N ARG A 87 -11.48 3.91 0.49
CA ARG A 87 -12.91 4.24 0.33
C ARG A 87 -13.14 5.25 -0.79
N TYR A 88 -12.27 6.24 -0.92
CA TYR A 88 -12.35 7.22 -2.03
C TYR A 88 -12.18 6.56 -3.41
N GLN A 89 -11.51 5.41 -3.45
CA GLN A 89 -11.22 4.67 -4.68
C GLN A 89 -12.19 3.51 -4.92
N ASP A 90 -13.26 3.39 -4.13
CA ASP A 90 -14.23 2.27 -4.17
C ASP A 90 -13.56 0.88 -4.11
N ILE A 91 -12.40 0.80 -3.45
CA ILE A 91 -11.70 -0.46 -3.25
C ILE A 91 -12.35 -1.21 -2.08
N SER A 92 -12.65 -2.49 -2.30
CA SER A 92 -13.15 -3.37 -1.24
C SER A 92 -12.25 -3.34 0.00
N MET A 93 -12.85 -3.19 1.19
CA MET A 93 -12.14 -3.16 2.48
C MET A 93 -11.58 -4.52 2.90
N ASN A 94 -11.59 -5.52 2.02
CA ASN A 94 -10.97 -6.82 2.28
C ASN A 94 -9.45 -6.65 2.46
N PRO A 95 -8.88 -7.04 3.62
CA PRO A 95 -7.45 -6.90 3.91
C PRO A 95 -6.55 -7.51 2.84
N GLN A 96 -6.92 -8.66 2.27
CA GLN A 96 -6.16 -9.33 1.20
C GLN A 96 -6.06 -8.48 -0.07
N LYS A 97 -7.10 -7.71 -0.39
CA LYS A 97 -7.10 -6.79 -1.54
C LYS A 97 -6.34 -5.49 -1.26
N LEU A 98 -6.27 -5.10 0.01
CA LEU A 98 -5.61 -3.87 0.44
C LEU A 98 -4.12 -4.05 0.73
N ALA A 99 -3.69 -5.24 1.13
CA ALA A 99 -2.30 -5.52 1.49
C ALA A 99 -1.38 -5.58 0.26
N GLY A 100 -0.21 -4.96 0.41
CA GLY A 100 0.91 -5.12 -0.51
C GLY A 100 1.76 -6.34 -0.16
N GLN A 101 2.82 -6.60 -0.91
CA GLN A 101 3.78 -7.69 -0.66
C GLN A 101 4.46 -7.58 0.73
N CYS A 102 4.59 -6.37 1.25
CA CYS A 102 5.12 -6.10 2.58
C CYS A 102 4.11 -6.33 3.72
N ALA A 103 2.95 -6.94 3.44
CA ALA A 103 1.83 -7.12 4.37
C ALA A 103 1.23 -5.82 4.96
N LYS A 104 1.73 -4.65 4.55
CA LYS A 104 1.15 -3.35 4.90
C LYS A 104 0.21 -2.87 3.80
N LEU A 105 -0.64 -1.89 4.12
CA LEU A 105 -1.55 -1.28 3.15
C LEU A 105 -0.76 -0.78 1.93
N LYS A 106 -1.28 -1.04 0.71
CA LYS A 106 -0.63 -0.65 -0.54
C LYS A 106 -0.36 0.85 -0.60
N CYS A 107 0.88 1.23 -0.83
CA CYS A 107 1.28 2.64 -0.90
C CYS A 107 0.68 3.40 -2.09
N CYS A 108 0.39 2.72 -3.20
CA CYS A 108 -0.30 3.31 -4.36
C CYS A 108 -1.68 3.86 -3.99
N ILE A 109 -2.41 3.22 -3.07
CA ILE A 109 -3.72 3.70 -2.60
C ILE A 109 -3.61 5.12 -2.03
N ASN A 110 -2.57 5.38 -1.22
CA ASN A 110 -2.36 6.72 -0.67
C ASN A 110 -1.82 7.70 -1.72
N TYR A 111 -0.98 7.24 -2.62
CA TYR A 111 -0.40 8.06 -3.67
C TYR A 111 -1.46 8.62 -4.64
N GLU A 112 -2.46 7.80 -4.96
CA GLU A 112 -3.50 8.13 -5.94
C GLU A 112 -4.70 8.86 -5.32
N VAL A 113 -4.84 8.91 -3.98
CA VAL A 113 -6.06 9.40 -3.31
C VAL A 113 -6.45 10.81 -3.71
N ASP A 114 -5.50 11.71 -3.85
CA ASP A 114 -5.78 13.11 -4.19
C ASP A 114 -6.39 13.25 -5.58
N ALA A 115 -5.92 12.46 -6.55
CA ALA A 115 -6.48 12.42 -7.90
C ALA A 115 -7.94 11.93 -7.90
N TYR A 116 -8.25 10.90 -7.08
CA TYR A 116 -9.62 10.42 -6.93
C TYR A 116 -10.53 11.44 -6.24
N VAL A 117 -10.04 12.09 -5.18
CA VAL A 117 -10.80 13.14 -4.46
C VAL A 117 -11.10 14.32 -5.39
N GLU A 118 -10.13 14.74 -6.19
CA GLU A 118 -10.33 15.82 -7.17
C GLU A 118 -11.35 15.44 -8.24
N ALA A 119 -11.24 14.23 -8.78
CA ALA A 119 -12.16 13.73 -9.78
C ALA A 119 -13.60 13.58 -9.25
N GLN A 120 -13.74 13.14 -8.00
CA GLN A 120 -15.05 13.04 -7.34
C GLN A 120 -15.75 14.40 -7.17
N LYS A 121 -15.01 15.50 -6.97
CA LYS A 121 -15.60 16.85 -6.85
C LYS A 121 -16.37 17.29 -8.10
N ARG A 122 -16.10 16.66 -9.24
CA ARG A 122 -16.76 16.95 -10.52
C ARG A 122 -18.03 16.15 -10.72
N LEU A 123 -18.30 15.18 -9.84
CA LEU A 123 -19.47 14.30 -9.92
C LEU A 123 -20.49 14.69 -8.85
N PRO A 124 -21.78 14.43 -9.04
CA PRO A 124 -22.81 14.60 -8.04
C PRO A 124 -22.51 13.85 -6.74
N SER A 125 -23.00 14.38 -5.62
CA SER A 125 -22.89 13.70 -4.34
C SER A 125 -23.56 12.33 -4.38
N ARG A 126 -23.02 11.35 -3.66
CA ARG A 126 -23.61 10.02 -3.50
C ARG A 126 -24.97 10.02 -2.80
N GLU A 127 -25.32 11.11 -2.13
CA GLU A 127 -26.60 11.29 -1.43
C GLU A 127 -27.73 11.74 -2.36
N VAL A 128 -27.41 12.10 -3.60
CA VAL A 128 -28.42 12.54 -4.57
C VAL A 128 -29.29 11.37 -4.96
N VAL A 129 -30.58 11.50 -4.70
CA VAL A 129 -31.63 10.59 -5.13
C VAL A 129 -32.29 11.21 -6.37
N LEU A 130 -32.46 10.40 -7.42
CA LEU A 130 -33.11 10.84 -8.64
C LEU A 130 -34.57 10.40 -8.61
N GLU A 131 -35.48 11.37 -8.71
CA GLU A 131 -36.91 11.11 -8.79
C GLU A 131 -37.42 11.34 -10.22
N THR A 132 -38.06 10.34 -10.78
CA THR A 132 -38.75 10.41 -12.07
C THR A 132 -40.23 10.18 -11.85
N LYS A 133 -41.03 10.36 -12.92
CA LYS A 133 -42.48 10.12 -12.82
C LYS A 133 -42.84 8.70 -12.43
N ASP A 134 -41.98 7.72 -12.76
CA ASP A 134 -42.30 6.31 -12.64
C ASP A 134 -41.52 5.65 -11.49
N ASN A 135 -40.31 6.12 -11.13
CA ASN A 135 -39.44 5.49 -10.15
C ASN A 135 -38.51 6.47 -9.41
N THR A 136 -38.05 6.04 -8.26
CA THR A 136 -36.98 6.68 -7.47
C THR A 136 -35.71 5.87 -7.59
N TYR A 137 -34.58 6.54 -7.84
CA TYR A 137 -33.27 5.91 -8.08
C TYR A 137 -32.27 6.33 -7.03
N TYR A 138 -31.60 5.34 -6.46
CA TYR A 138 -30.60 5.48 -5.41
C TYR A 138 -29.20 5.22 -5.98
N HIS A 139 -28.23 6.02 -5.57
CA HIS A 139 -26.84 5.84 -5.96
C HIS A 139 -26.33 4.45 -5.58
N PHE A 140 -25.82 3.70 -6.56
CA PHE A 140 -25.25 2.36 -6.36
C PHE A 140 -23.73 2.38 -6.46
N LYS A 141 -23.18 2.87 -7.59
CA LYS A 141 -21.75 2.87 -7.87
C LYS A 141 -21.35 4.10 -8.70
N THR A 142 -20.12 4.57 -8.48
CA THR A 142 -19.51 5.60 -9.34
C THR A 142 -18.26 5.04 -10.01
N ASP A 143 -18.17 5.11 -11.33
CA ASP A 143 -16.93 4.92 -12.06
C ASP A 143 -16.32 6.29 -12.36
N ILE A 144 -15.33 6.67 -11.55
CA ILE A 144 -14.74 8.01 -11.59
C ILE A 144 -14.03 8.27 -12.91
N PHE A 145 -13.38 7.27 -13.48
CA PHE A 145 -12.60 7.42 -14.71
C PHE A 145 -13.48 7.47 -15.95
N LYS A 146 -14.55 6.68 -15.98
CA LYS A 146 -15.56 6.76 -17.06
C LYS A 146 -16.48 7.96 -16.89
N ARG A 147 -16.53 8.56 -15.70
CA ARG A 147 -17.47 9.61 -15.31
C ARG A 147 -18.92 9.13 -15.38
N GLU A 148 -19.14 7.89 -15.01
CA GLU A 148 -20.45 7.25 -15.01
C GLU A 148 -20.93 7.01 -13.59
N ILE A 149 -22.19 7.25 -13.34
CA ILE A 149 -22.85 6.92 -12.08
C ILE A 149 -23.94 5.89 -12.38
N THR A 150 -23.89 4.80 -11.64
CA THR A 150 -24.92 3.75 -11.70
C THR A 150 -25.91 3.96 -10.57
N TYR A 151 -27.18 3.97 -10.89
CA TYR A 151 -28.27 4.06 -9.93
C TYR A 151 -29.09 2.77 -9.94
N SER A 152 -29.71 2.44 -8.80
CA SER A 152 -30.64 1.31 -8.63
C SER A 152 -32.00 1.79 -8.17
N THR A 153 -33.06 1.15 -8.64
CA THR A 153 -34.43 1.38 -8.15
C THR A 153 -34.68 0.77 -6.77
N ASP A 154 -33.86 -0.19 -6.38
CA ASP A 154 -33.96 -0.85 -5.06
C ASP A 154 -32.92 -0.29 -4.09
N LYS A 155 -33.39 0.27 -2.98
CA LYS A 155 -32.54 0.79 -1.89
C LYS A 155 -31.75 -0.30 -1.17
N SER A 156 -32.24 -1.54 -1.18
CA SER A 156 -31.58 -2.71 -0.58
C SER A 156 -30.53 -3.33 -1.50
N PHE A 157 -30.49 -2.91 -2.79
CA PHE A 157 -29.63 -3.46 -3.83
C PHE A 157 -29.77 -4.98 -4.06
N ALA A 158 -30.88 -5.58 -3.59
CA ALA A 158 -31.18 -7.01 -3.74
C ALA A 158 -31.70 -7.35 -5.15
N ALA A 159 -32.43 -6.43 -5.78
CA ALA A 159 -32.93 -6.56 -7.15
C ALA A 159 -32.30 -5.46 -8.02
N LEU A 160 -31.46 -5.83 -8.97
CA LEU A 160 -30.69 -4.89 -9.80
C LEU A 160 -31.50 -4.49 -11.04
N SER A 161 -32.25 -3.39 -10.94
CA SER A 161 -32.61 -2.59 -12.11
C SER A 161 -31.67 -1.38 -12.17
N LEU A 162 -30.63 -1.46 -13.01
CA LEU A 162 -29.56 -0.46 -13.09
C LEU A 162 -29.77 0.49 -14.26
N ILE A 163 -29.55 1.78 -14.02
CA ILE A 163 -29.34 2.78 -15.08
C ILE A 163 -27.96 3.40 -14.91
N HIS A 164 -27.29 3.68 -16.04
CA HIS A 164 -26.04 4.41 -16.11
C HIS A 164 -26.30 5.83 -16.62
N ILE A 165 -25.77 6.81 -15.94
CA ILE A 165 -25.84 8.23 -16.30
C ILE A 165 -24.44 8.81 -16.33
#